data_a48bd59fd0b6ce4156950e5dda5d71d3
#
_entry.id   a48bd59fd0b6ce4156950e5dda5d71d3
#
_cell.length_a   1.000
_cell.length_b   1.000
_cell.length_c   1.000
_cell.angle_alpha   90.00
_cell.angle_beta   90.00
_cell.angle_gamma   90.00
#
_symmetry.space_group_name_H-M   'P 1'
#
loop_
_entity.id
_entity.type
_entity.pdbx_description
1 polymer ?
#
loop_
_entity_poly.entity_id
_entity_poly.type
_entity_poly.pdbx_seq_one_letter_code
_entity_poly.pdbx_strand_id
1 'polypeptide(L)'
;MITSNDQRVLFIAIGKQLRKNIRCIAFGGTAMMYYGYKDETKDIGLLFENEPDRAEFIRVIETMGFSEGSPFKIYIDEKLRDPHRPLMYMREDARFDLFVKQIFHTVTSPNMKEDKFARHEFKGTHQLTVDALRKEFIVMLKSVTERDKDFEDILTIIKKDTQFNWQYLIDEVLWQHENGDTWVLMDTIKMLHELRKYMFVEQKYLKMLTGKLGKKQAKKK
;
A
#
# COMPACT_ATOMS: atom_id res chain seq x y z
N MET A 1 -9.41 -16.40 -3.78
CA MET A 1 -9.46 -14.96 -4.12
C MET A 1 -10.52 -14.30 -3.26
N ILE A 2 -10.31 -13.04 -2.84
CA ILE A 2 -11.21 -12.28 -1.96
C ILE A 2 -11.87 -11.21 -2.82
N THR A 3 -13.20 -11.26 -2.96
CA THR A 3 -13.99 -10.25 -3.67
C THR A 3 -14.25 -9.03 -2.79
N SER A 4 -14.71 -7.91 -3.38
CA SER A 4 -15.11 -6.72 -2.61
C SER A 4 -16.22 -7.03 -1.59
N ASN A 5 -17.14 -7.95 -1.91
CA ASN A 5 -18.18 -8.37 -0.97
C ASN A 5 -17.61 -9.22 0.18
N ASP A 6 -16.71 -10.16 -0.12
CA ASP A 6 -16.04 -10.98 0.91
C ASP A 6 -15.26 -10.10 1.88
N GLN A 7 -14.50 -9.13 1.35
CA GLN A 7 -13.77 -8.14 2.14
C GLN A 7 -14.71 -7.34 3.06
N ARG A 8 -15.84 -6.87 2.53
CA ARG A 8 -16.84 -6.12 3.29
C ARG A 8 -17.44 -6.96 4.41
N VAL A 9 -17.85 -8.19 4.10
CA VAL A 9 -18.42 -9.14 5.09
C VAL A 9 -17.41 -9.42 6.20
N LEU A 10 -16.15 -9.64 5.83
CA LEU A 10 -15.06 -9.90 6.77
C LEU A 10 -14.83 -8.71 7.70
N PHE A 11 -14.78 -7.47 7.18
CA PHE A 11 -14.60 -6.27 8.00
C PHE A 11 -15.80 -5.99 8.92
N ILE A 12 -17.02 -6.29 8.49
CA ILE A 12 -18.21 -6.23 9.36
C ILE A 12 -18.07 -7.23 10.52
N ALA A 13 -17.67 -8.47 10.22
CA ALA A 13 -17.48 -9.50 11.25
C ALA A 13 -16.38 -9.13 12.24
N ILE A 14 -15.27 -8.54 11.76
CA ILE A 14 -14.19 -8.01 12.61
C ILE A 14 -14.72 -6.88 13.49
N GLY A 15 -15.40 -5.88 12.93
CA GLY A 15 -15.93 -4.74 13.67
C GLY A 15 -16.82 -5.14 14.84
N LYS A 16 -17.61 -6.23 14.69
CA LYS A 16 -18.48 -6.75 15.76
C LYS A 16 -17.73 -7.33 16.95
N GLN A 17 -16.48 -7.72 16.81
CA GLN A 17 -15.68 -8.40 17.85
C GLN A 17 -14.59 -7.52 18.48
N LEU A 18 -14.45 -6.28 18.00
CA LEU A 18 -13.49 -5.34 18.56
C LEU A 18 -13.85 -4.93 20.00
N ARG A 19 -12.82 -4.73 20.82
CA ARG A 19 -12.92 -4.23 22.19
C ARG A 19 -12.61 -2.73 22.33
N LYS A 20 -12.14 -2.12 21.25
CA LYS A 20 -11.90 -0.68 21.12
C LYS A 20 -12.08 -0.24 19.68
N ASN A 21 -12.23 1.06 19.46
CA ASN A 21 -12.20 1.60 18.10
C ASN A 21 -10.78 1.50 17.55
N ILE A 22 -10.65 1.02 16.32
CA ILE A 22 -9.37 0.97 15.61
C ILE A 22 -9.50 1.57 14.22
N ARG A 23 -8.39 2.11 13.73
CA ARG A 23 -8.28 2.68 12.40
C ARG A 23 -7.08 2.10 11.67
N CYS A 24 -7.26 1.79 10.40
CA CYS A 24 -6.17 1.36 9.52
C CYS A 24 -6.32 1.95 8.12
N ILE A 25 -5.25 1.87 7.35
CA ILE A 25 -5.19 2.30 5.97
C ILE A 25 -5.11 1.07 5.09
N ALA A 26 -6.06 0.90 4.16
CA ALA A 26 -6.01 -0.10 3.12
C ALA A 26 -5.13 0.38 1.97
N PHE A 27 -4.26 -0.50 1.46
CA PHE A 27 -3.38 -0.22 0.33
C PHE A 27 -3.36 -1.40 -0.65
N GLY A 28 -2.56 -1.29 -1.72
CA GLY A 28 -2.39 -2.37 -2.71
C GLY A 28 -3.72 -2.78 -3.37
N GLY A 29 -3.92 -4.10 -3.54
CA GLY A 29 -5.13 -4.66 -4.14
C GLY A 29 -6.41 -4.31 -3.38
N THR A 30 -6.32 -4.25 -2.05
CA THR A 30 -7.42 -3.86 -1.16
C THR A 30 -7.93 -2.45 -1.46
N ALA A 31 -7.04 -1.47 -1.58
CA ALA A 31 -7.42 -0.11 -1.93
C ALA A 31 -7.93 -0.02 -3.38
N MET A 32 -7.33 -0.76 -4.32
CA MET A 32 -7.78 -0.79 -5.71
C MET A 32 -9.23 -1.27 -5.86
N MET A 33 -9.69 -2.19 -5.00
CA MET A 33 -11.08 -2.65 -5.00
C MET A 33 -12.05 -1.53 -4.60
N TYR A 34 -11.67 -0.66 -3.66
CA TYR A 34 -12.49 0.50 -3.30
C TYR A 34 -12.66 1.51 -4.43
N TYR A 35 -11.68 1.58 -5.35
CA TYR A 35 -11.77 2.38 -6.57
C TYR A 35 -12.55 1.70 -7.71
N GLY A 36 -12.85 0.40 -7.60
CA GLY A 36 -13.37 -0.38 -8.71
C GLY A 36 -12.34 -0.63 -9.83
N TYR A 37 -11.05 -0.53 -9.51
CA TYR A 37 -9.98 -0.87 -10.45
C TYR A 37 -9.75 -2.37 -10.52
N LYS A 38 -10.23 -3.12 -9.50
CA LYS A 38 -10.04 -4.54 -9.36
C LYS A 38 -11.25 -5.17 -8.67
N ASP A 39 -11.66 -6.35 -9.13
CA ASP A 39 -12.83 -7.04 -8.59
C ASP A 39 -12.47 -7.94 -7.41
N GLU A 40 -11.22 -8.44 -7.38
CA GLU A 40 -10.74 -9.38 -6.37
C GLU A 40 -9.25 -9.23 -6.07
N THR A 41 -8.82 -9.66 -4.89
CA THR A 41 -7.41 -9.70 -4.48
C THR A 41 -7.07 -11.03 -3.80
N LYS A 42 -5.77 -11.37 -3.74
CA LYS A 42 -5.26 -12.52 -2.98
C LYS A 42 -5.03 -12.20 -1.51
N ASP A 43 -4.79 -10.93 -1.22
CA ASP A 43 -4.36 -10.46 0.10
C ASP A 43 -5.06 -9.14 0.46
N ILE A 44 -5.24 -8.94 1.76
CA ILE A 44 -5.76 -7.71 2.35
C ILE A 44 -4.59 -7.01 3.04
N GLY A 45 -4.05 -5.98 2.38
CA GLY A 45 -2.98 -5.15 2.90
C GLY A 45 -3.53 -4.02 3.78
N LEU A 46 -3.12 -3.99 5.06
CA LEU A 46 -3.53 -2.98 6.03
C LEU A 46 -2.32 -2.39 6.75
N LEU A 47 -2.33 -1.07 6.90
CA LEU A 47 -1.33 -0.31 7.64
C LEU A 47 -1.98 0.32 8.88
N PHE A 48 -1.47 0.00 10.05
CA PHE A 48 -1.90 0.54 11.34
C PHE A 48 -0.98 1.67 11.77
N GLU A 49 -1.52 2.64 12.50
CA GLU A 49 -0.73 3.73 13.06
C GLU A 49 0.15 3.29 14.24
N ASN A 50 -0.32 2.29 15.00
CA ASN A 50 0.35 1.81 16.20
C ASN A 50 0.15 0.31 16.41
N GLU A 51 1.06 -0.26 17.20
CA GLU A 51 1.06 -1.68 17.53
C GLU A 51 -0.17 -2.15 18.32
N PRO A 52 -0.70 -1.39 19.31
CA PRO A 52 -1.91 -1.80 20.02
C PRO A 52 -3.13 -1.99 19.11
N ASP A 53 -3.29 -1.20 18.05
CA ASP A 53 -4.40 -1.34 17.12
C ASP A 53 -4.23 -2.58 16.22
N ARG A 54 -3.00 -2.83 15.74
CA ARG A 54 -2.69 -4.06 15.03
C ARG A 54 -2.93 -5.30 15.90
N ALA A 55 -2.48 -5.27 17.15
CA ALA A 55 -2.65 -6.39 18.07
C ALA A 55 -4.13 -6.69 18.36
N GLU A 56 -4.97 -5.66 18.52
CA GLU A 56 -6.42 -5.87 18.68
C GLU A 56 -7.06 -6.47 17.41
N PHE A 57 -6.63 -6.01 16.23
CA PHE A 57 -7.08 -6.59 14.97
C PHE A 57 -6.69 -8.07 14.87
N ILE A 58 -5.43 -8.40 15.18
CA ILE A 58 -4.90 -9.77 15.17
C ILE A 58 -5.72 -10.65 16.12
N ARG A 59 -5.93 -10.22 17.37
CA ARG A 59 -6.75 -10.95 18.34
C ARG A 59 -8.11 -11.36 17.75
N VAL A 60 -8.75 -10.44 17.01
CA VAL A 60 -10.06 -10.74 16.40
C VAL A 60 -9.94 -11.75 15.28
N ILE A 61 -9.01 -11.57 14.34
CA ILE A 61 -8.90 -12.49 13.21
C ILE A 61 -8.44 -13.89 13.65
N GLU A 62 -7.67 -14.03 14.72
CA GLU A 62 -7.33 -15.32 15.32
C GLU A 62 -8.59 -16.06 15.82
N THR A 63 -9.54 -15.36 16.46
CA THR A 63 -10.82 -15.98 16.84
C THR A 63 -11.67 -16.41 15.65
N MET A 64 -11.37 -15.86 14.46
CA MET A 64 -12.02 -16.21 13.20
C MET A 64 -11.25 -17.31 12.44
N GLY A 65 -10.24 -17.92 13.07
CA GLY A 65 -9.48 -19.04 12.51
C GLY A 65 -8.31 -18.64 11.60
N PHE A 66 -7.91 -17.36 11.58
CA PHE A 66 -6.66 -16.97 10.96
C PHE A 66 -5.49 -17.33 11.87
N SER A 67 -4.39 -17.80 11.29
CA SER A 67 -3.15 -18.10 12.01
C SER A 67 -1.98 -17.40 11.34
N GLU A 68 -0.93 -17.15 12.12
CA GLU A 68 0.29 -16.53 11.60
C GLU A 68 0.90 -17.41 10.51
N GLY A 69 1.15 -16.82 9.36
CA GLY A 69 1.72 -17.46 8.17
C GLY A 69 3.20 -17.16 8.00
N SER A 70 3.90 -18.03 7.33
CA SER A 70 5.31 -17.83 7.02
C SER A 70 5.49 -16.92 5.80
N PRO A 71 6.21 -15.79 5.91
CA PRO A 71 6.49 -14.89 4.80
C PRO A 71 7.49 -15.45 3.78
N PHE A 72 8.23 -16.53 4.11
CA PHE A 72 9.36 -17.07 3.32
C PHE A 72 8.98 -17.51 1.89
N LYS A 73 7.73 -17.88 1.65
CA LYS A 73 7.27 -18.28 0.31
C LYS A 73 6.75 -17.12 -0.54
N ILE A 74 6.67 -15.91 0.01
CA ILE A 74 5.96 -14.78 -0.59
C ILE A 74 6.90 -13.61 -0.86
N TYR A 75 7.83 -13.35 0.06
CA TYR A 75 8.76 -12.25 -0.04
C TYR A 75 10.19 -12.73 -0.34
N ILE A 76 10.92 -11.93 -1.10
CA ILE A 76 12.36 -12.11 -1.35
C ILE A 76 13.16 -11.86 -0.06
N ASP A 77 14.36 -12.42 0.02
CA ASP A 77 15.24 -12.38 1.21
C ASP A 77 15.44 -10.95 1.77
N GLU A 78 15.57 -9.95 0.91
CA GLU A 78 15.74 -8.57 1.29
C GLU A 78 14.52 -8.03 2.08
N LYS A 79 13.31 -8.31 1.60
CA LYS A 79 12.05 -7.95 2.28
C LYS A 79 11.81 -8.77 3.55
N LEU A 80 12.32 -10.00 3.60
CA LEU A 80 12.25 -10.85 4.81
C LEU A 80 13.11 -10.32 5.96
N ARG A 81 14.21 -9.63 5.63
CA ARG A 81 15.12 -9.03 6.62
C ARG A 81 14.70 -7.61 7.03
N ASP A 82 13.73 -7.03 6.34
CA ASP A 82 13.23 -5.69 6.68
C ASP A 82 12.55 -5.71 8.06
N PRO A 83 12.98 -4.86 9.01
CA PRO A 83 12.38 -4.78 10.34
C PRO A 83 10.90 -4.33 10.30
N HIS A 84 10.48 -3.69 9.20
CA HIS A 84 9.11 -3.20 8.98
C HIS A 84 8.29 -4.10 8.05
N ARG A 85 8.71 -5.38 7.91
CA ARG A 85 7.90 -6.38 7.21
C ARG A 85 6.55 -6.59 7.89
N PRO A 86 5.51 -7.02 7.14
CA PRO A 86 4.21 -7.27 7.75
C PRO A 86 4.22 -8.51 8.64
N LEU A 87 3.31 -8.54 9.61
CA LEU A 87 2.81 -9.79 10.13
C LEU A 87 1.76 -10.34 9.16
N MET A 88 1.90 -11.61 8.81
CA MET A 88 1.03 -12.28 7.86
C MET A 88 0.11 -13.23 8.59
N TYR A 89 -1.19 -13.14 8.32
CA TYR A 89 -2.18 -14.04 8.86
C TYR A 89 -2.97 -14.69 7.73
N MET A 90 -3.15 -15.98 7.80
CA MET A 90 -3.74 -16.78 6.72
C MET A 90 -4.87 -17.66 7.25
N ARG A 91 -5.91 -17.82 6.43
CA ARG A 91 -6.97 -18.83 6.59
C ARG A 91 -7.42 -19.25 5.20
N GLU A 92 -7.23 -20.51 4.85
CA GLU A 92 -7.51 -21.02 3.50
C GLU A 92 -6.83 -20.17 2.43
N ASP A 93 -7.59 -19.59 1.50
CA ASP A 93 -7.08 -18.70 0.44
C ASP A 93 -7.02 -17.22 0.84
N ALA A 94 -7.48 -16.87 2.04
CA ALA A 94 -7.49 -15.51 2.53
C ALA A 94 -6.21 -15.17 3.30
N ARG A 95 -5.61 -14.01 3.02
CA ARG A 95 -4.41 -13.54 3.69
C ARG A 95 -4.54 -12.07 4.07
N PHE A 96 -4.07 -11.76 5.29
CA PHE A 96 -3.80 -10.39 5.72
C PHE A 96 -2.29 -10.13 5.74
N ASP A 97 -1.88 -8.97 5.22
CA ASP A 97 -0.55 -8.40 5.37
C ASP A 97 -0.66 -7.13 6.24
N LEU A 98 -0.25 -7.24 7.51
CA LEU A 98 -0.50 -6.25 8.55
C LEU A 98 0.76 -5.48 8.91
N PHE A 99 0.85 -4.23 8.47
CA PHE A 99 1.96 -3.32 8.70
C PHE A 99 1.68 -2.34 9.85
N VAL A 100 2.73 -1.76 10.43
CA VAL A 100 2.64 -0.67 11.42
C VAL A 100 3.59 0.45 11.05
N LYS A 101 3.08 1.69 11.03
CA LYS A 101 3.82 2.95 10.79
C LYS A 101 4.44 3.10 9.40
N GLN A 102 4.87 2.03 8.76
CA GLN A 102 5.46 2.07 7.42
C GLN A 102 5.27 0.74 6.69
N ILE A 103 5.40 0.76 5.37
CA ILE A 103 5.30 -0.40 4.48
C ILE A 103 6.68 -0.64 3.90
N PHE A 104 7.43 -1.58 4.48
CA PHE A 104 8.87 -1.77 4.23
C PHE A 104 9.62 -0.44 4.41
N HIS A 105 10.32 0.04 3.39
CA HIS A 105 11.07 1.31 3.43
C HIS A 105 10.20 2.56 3.33
N THR A 106 8.93 2.43 2.89
CA THR A 106 8.04 3.57 2.68
C THR A 106 7.41 4.02 4.00
N VAL A 107 7.76 5.21 4.44
CA VAL A 107 7.25 5.83 5.68
C VAL A 107 5.85 6.40 5.44
N THR A 108 4.96 6.29 6.44
CA THR A 108 3.64 6.93 6.34
C THR A 108 3.79 8.45 6.39
N SER A 109 3.72 9.10 5.24
CA SER A 109 3.81 10.56 5.12
C SER A 109 2.59 11.26 5.74
N PRO A 110 2.70 12.57 6.06
CA PRO A 110 1.54 13.37 6.45
C PRO A 110 0.40 13.28 5.42
N ASN A 111 0.72 13.37 4.13
CA ASN A 111 -0.26 13.24 3.05
C ASN A 111 -0.94 11.86 3.05
N MET A 112 -0.19 10.78 3.27
CA MET A 112 -0.78 9.44 3.42
C MET A 112 -1.72 9.33 4.62
N LYS A 113 -1.51 10.11 5.68
CA LYS A 113 -2.37 10.12 6.88
C LYS A 113 -3.63 10.95 6.69
N GLU A 114 -3.55 12.06 5.99
CA GLU A 114 -4.61 13.06 5.90
C GLU A 114 -5.45 12.93 4.63
N ASP A 115 -4.81 12.69 3.50
CA ASP A 115 -5.44 12.68 2.19
C ASP A 115 -5.84 11.26 1.77
N LYS A 116 -7.07 10.87 2.10
CA LYS A 116 -7.64 9.55 1.78
C LYS A 116 -8.59 9.66 0.58
N PHE A 117 -8.67 8.57 -0.18
CA PHE A 117 -9.68 8.45 -1.23
C PHE A 117 -11.08 8.28 -0.64
N ALA A 118 -11.24 7.35 0.30
CA ALA A 118 -12.52 7.02 0.92
C ALA A 118 -12.31 6.52 2.34
N ARG A 119 -13.32 6.69 3.16
CA ARG A 119 -13.39 6.13 4.50
C ARG A 119 -14.56 5.19 4.60
N HIS A 120 -14.29 3.99 5.09
CA HIS A 120 -15.29 2.96 5.34
C HIS A 120 -15.35 2.65 6.83
N GLU A 121 -16.55 2.67 7.40
CA GLU A 121 -16.80 2.42 8.81
C GLU A 121 -17.62 1.15 8.98
N PHE A 122 -17.10 0.23 9.77
CA PHE A 122 -17.73 -1.04 10.09
C PHE A 122 -18.07 -1.06 11.57
N LYS A 123 -19.34 -0.82 11.88
CA LYS A 123 -19.85 -0.63 13.25
C LYS A 123 -20.25 -1.95 13.89
N GLY A 124 -19.80 -2.17 15.12
CA GLY A 124 -20.21 -3.19 16.05
C GLY A 124 -20.40 -2.55 17.43
N THR A 125 -19.92 -3.20 18.50
CA THR A 125 -19.79 -2.57 19.82
C THR A 125 -18.77 -1.43 19.76
N HIS A 126 -17.72 -1.63 18.98
CA HIS A 126 -16.71 -0.64 18.60
C HIS A 126 -16.63 -0.53 17.08
N GLN A 127 -15.86 0.43 16.59
CA GLN A 127 -15.78 0.74 15.17
C GLN A 127 -14.43 0.34 14.58
N LEU A 128 -14.47 -0.38 13.46
CA LEU A 128 -13.33 -0.52 12.55
C LEU A 128 -13.45 0.55 11.47
N THR A 129 -12.49 1.46 11.41
CA THR A 129 -12.37 2.45 10.33
C THR A 129 -11.27 2.01 9.38
N VAL A 130 -11.61 1.82 8.11
CA VAL A 130 -10.68 1.50 7.03
C VAL A 130 -10.64 2.66 6.04
N ASP A 131 -9.52 3.37 6.00
CA ASP A 131 -9.29 4.44 5.04
C ASP A 131 -8.60 3.86 3.78
N ALA A 132 -9.16 4.07 2.61
CA ALA A 132 -8.54 3.67 1.36
C ALA A 132 -7.47 4.69 0.94
N LEU A 133 -6.26 4.19 0.66
CA LEU A 133 -5.15 5.03 0.22
C LEU A 133 -5.45 5.62 -1.17
N ARG A 134 -4.98 6.85 -1.43
CA ARG A 134 -5.11 7.46 -2.77
C ARG A 134 -4.35 6.67 -3.82
N LYS A 135 -4.85 6.73 -5.05
CA LYS A 135 -4.31 6.01 -6.22
C LYS A 135 -2.84 6.35 -6.51
N GLU A 136 -2.41 7.58 -6.29
CA GLU A 136 -1.03 8.01 -6.50
C GLU A 136 -0.07 7.28 -5.54
N PHE A 137 -0.46 7.11 -4.27
CA PHE A 137 0.31 6.32 -3.31
C PHE A 137 0.29 4.83 -3.67
N ILE A 138 -0.84 4.30 -4.18
CA ILE A 138 -0.90 2.90 -4.63
C ILE A 138 0.09 2.67 -5.78
N VAL A 139 0.15 3.59 -6.75
CA VAL A 139 1.11 3.53 -7.87
C VAL A 139 2.54 3.59 -7.34
N MET A 140 2.86 4.51 -6.42
CA MET A 140 4.18 4.60 -5.81
C MET A 140 4.59 3.29 -5.12
N LEU A 141 3.72 2.74 -4.24
CA LEU A 141 3.99 1.49 -3.53
C LEU A 141 4.18 0.29 -4.48
N LYS A 142 3.47 0.28 -5.61
CA LYS A 142 3.61 -0.77 -6.62
C LYS A 142 4.85 -0.60 -7.48
N SER A 143 5.35 0.62 -7.67
CA SER A 143 6.57 0.85 -8.43
C SER A 143 7.82 0.23 -7.78
N VAL A 144 7.84 0.11 -6.44
CA VAL A 144 8.97 -0.46 -5.68
C VAL A 144 8.94 -1.99 -5.54
N THR A 145 7.97 -2.66 -6.13
CA THR A 145 7.85 -4.14 -6.01
C THR A 145 8.52 -4.89 -7.14
N GLU A 146 8.74 -4.27 -8.28
CA GLU A 146 9.34 -4.84 -9.50
C GLU A 146 8.65 -6.13 -10.01
N ARG A 147 7.37 -6.36 -9.66
CA ARG A 147 6.60 -7.53 -10.12
C ARG A 147 5.77 -7.14 -11.34
N ASP A 148 5.74 -7.97 -12.37
CA ASP A 148 4.95 -7.76 -13.60
C ASP A 148 3.48 -7.44 -13.29
N LYS A 149 2.89 -8.18 -12.35
CA LYS A 149 1.50 -7.96 -11.93
C LYS A 149 1.28 -6.58 -11.30
N ASP A 150 2.26 -6.04 -10.58
CA ASP A 150 2.12 -4.69 -10.00
C ASP A 150 2.23 -3.62 -11.09
N PHE A 151 3.01 -3.86 -12.14
CA PHE A 151 3.04 -2.99 -13.30
C PHE A 151 1.72 -3.01 -14.08
N GLU A 152 1.08 -4.18 -14.24
CA GLU A 152 -0.27 -4.30 -14.82
C GLU A 152 -1.32 -3.54 -13.99
N ASP A 153 -1.24 -3.64 -12.67
CA ASP A 153 -2.11 -2.88 -11.76
C ASP A 153 -1.88 -1.35 -11.93
N ILE A 154 -0.63 -0.87 -12.06
CA ILE A 154 -0.30 0.53 -12.34
C ILE A 154 -0.92 0.98 -13.67
N LEU A 155 -0.75 0.20 -14.73
CA LEU A 155 -1.37 0.48 -16.04
C LEU A 155 -2.89 0.58 -15.94
N THR A 156 -3.51 -0.31 -15.16
CA THR A 156 -4.95 -0.33 -14.94
C THR A 156 -5.42 0.94 -14.25
N ILE A 157 -4.75 1.37 -13.18
CA ILE A 157 -5.07 2.60 -12.45
C ILE A 157 -4.99 3.80 -13.39
N ILE A 158 -3.87 3.97 -14.10
CA ILE A 158 -3.62 5.16 -14.91
C ILE A 158 -4.55 5.21 -16.14
N LYS A 159 -4.86 4.06 -16.76
CA LYS A 159 -5.78 3.99 -17.89
C LYS A 159 -7.24 4.25 -17.53
N LYS A 160 -7.67 3.76 -16.37
CA LYS A 160 -9.05 3.95 -15.89
C LYS A 160 -9.29 5.34 -15.31
N ASP A 161 -8.24 6.03 -14.87
CA ASP A 161 -8.35 7.33 -14.21
C ASP A 161 -7.76 8.47 -15.04
N THR A 162 -8.63 9.20 -15.74
CA THR A 162 -8.23 10.35 -16.56
C THR A 162 -7.73 11.56 -15.75
N GLN A 163 -7.93 11.56 -14.43
CA GLN A 163 -7.54 12.63 -13.51
C GLN A 163 -6.37 12.21 -12.59
N PHE A 164 -5.52 11.28 -13.05
CA PHE A 164 -4.35 10.88 -12.28
C PHE A 164 -3.40 12.05 -12.08
N ASN A 165 -3.09 12.37 -10.81
CA ASN A 165 -2.27 13.52 -10.47
C ASN A 165 -0.77 13.14 -10.45
N TRP A 166 -0.11 13.26 -11.59
CA TRP A 166 1.31 13.00 -11.73
C TRP A 166 2.18 13.85 -10.83
N GLN A 167 1.86 15.14 -10.66
CA GLN A 167 2.64 16.02 -9.81
C GLN A 167 2.60 15.55 -8.36
N TYR A 168 1.42 15.14 -7.89
CA TYR A 168 1.23 14.62 -6.54
C TYR A 168 2.02 13.32 -6.29
N LEU A 169 2.05 12.41 -7.28
CA LEU A 169 2.90 11.22 -7.22
C LEU A 169 4.39 11.62 -7.08
N ILE A 170 4.87 12.54 -7.92
CA ILE A 170 6.28 12.94 -7.94
C ILE A 170 6.69 13.63 -6.64
N ASP A 171 5.85 14.51 -6.12
CA ASP A 171 6.10 15.22 -4.86
C ASP A 171 6.20 14.23 -3.69
N GLU A 172 5.33 13.22 -3.65
CA GLU A 172 5.40 12.17 -2.63
C GLU A 172 6.66 11.31 -2.78
N VAL A 173 7.02 10.90 -3.99
CA VAL A 173 8.27 10.15 -4.25
C VAL A 173 9.50 10.91 -3.76
N LEU A 174 9.55 12.22 -4.02
CA LEU A 174 10.63 13.08 -3.57
C LEU A 174 10.65 13.20 -2.05
N TRP A 175 9.48 13.33 -1.42
CA TRP A 175 9.35 13.37 0.02
C TRP A 175 9.83 12.05 0.66
N GLN A 176 9.40 10.92 0.16
CA GLN A 176 9.81 9.60 0.64
C GLN A 176 11.33 9.42 0.54
N HIS A 177 11.91 9.80 -0.61
CA HIS A 177 13.37 9.75 -0.81
C HIS A 177 14.13 10.61 0.21
N GLU A 178 13.61 11.78 0.57
CA GLU A 178 14.21 12.67 1.58
C GLU A 178 14.04 12.15 3.00
N ASN A 179 13.00 11.36 3.26
CA ASN A 179 12.64 10.83 4.57
C ASN A 179 13.03 9.37 4.81
N GLY A 180 13.93 8.81 3.98
CA GLY A 180 14.59 7.53 4.28
C GLY A 180 14.38 6.42 3.27
N ASP A 181 13.37 6.49 2.39
CA ASP A 181 13.20 5.52 1.32
C ASP A 181 14.20 5.77 0.19
N THR A 182 15.32 5.06 0.23
CA THR A 182 16.40 5.23 -0.77
C THR A 182 16.08 4.56 -2.11
N TRP A 183 15.09 3.69 -2.18
CA TRP A 183 14.74 2.87 -3.36
C TRP A 183 13.68 3.53 -4.24
N VAL A 184 12.69 4.19 -3.62
CA VAL A 184 11.50 4.72 -4.29
C VAL A 184 11.82 5.59 -5.50
N LEU A 185 12.89 6.39 -5.42
CA LEU A 185 13.29 7.31 -6.49
C LEU A 185 13.71 6.57 -7.76
N MET A 186 14.60 5.56 -7.63
CA MET A 186 15.07 4.77 -8.76
C MET A 186 13.98 3.90 -9.35
N ASP A 187 13.19 3.26 -8.49
CA ASP A 187 12.13 2.36 -8.94
C ASP A 187 11.01 3.14 -9.63
N THR A 188 10.66 4.33 -9.13
CA THR A 188 9.71 5.20 -9.84
C THR A 188 10.26 5.67 -11.19
N ILE A 189 11.55 6.00 -11.30
CA ILE A 189 12.18 6.34 -12.58
C ILE A 189 12.07 5.16 -13.57
N LYS A 190 12.42 3.94 -13.15
CA LYS A 190 12.27 2.72 -13.96
C LYS A 190 10.82 2.54 -14.43
N MET A 191 9.88 2.62 -13.49
CA MET A 191 8.45 2.53 -13.77
C MET A 191 7.98 3.57 -14.80
N LEU A 192 8.39 4.84 -14.66
CA LEU A 192 8.03 5.88 -15.63
C LEU A 192 8.64 5.64 -17.02
N HIS A 193 9.87 5.13 -17.10
CA HIS A 193 10.47 4.73 -18.38
C HIS A 193 9.67 3.60 -19.04
N GLU A 194 9.25 2.59 -18.25
CA GLU A 194 8.45 1.49 -18.78
C GLU A 194 7.07 1.97 -19.23
N LEU A 195 6.39 2.80 -18.43
CA LEU A 195 5.08 3.39 -18.76
C LEU A 195 5.08 4.14 -20.10
N ARG A 196 6.16 4.84 -20.42
CA ARG A 196 6.28 5.59 -21.69
C ARG A 196 6.24 4.73 -22.92
N LYS A 197 6.41 3.43 -22.82
CA LYS A 197 6.20 2.48 -23.92
C LYS A 197 4.73 2.24 -24.22
N TYR A 198 3.84 2.52 -23.27
CA TYR A 198 2.41 2.23 -23.34
C TYR A 198 1.53 3.48 -23.39
N MET A 199 2.04 4.62 -22.91
CA MET A 199 1.29 5.86 -22.84
C MET A 199 2.19 7.09 -22.80
N PHE A 200 1.57 8.26 -23.03
CA PHE A 200 2.28 9.53 -22.88
C PHE A 200 2.48 9.88 -21.40
N VAL A 201 3.73 10.08 -21.02
CA VAL A 201 4.14 10.64 -19.71
C VAL A 201 5.05 11.83 -19.96
N GLU A 202 4.69 12.99 -19.42
CA GLU A 202 5.46 14.22 -19.61
C GLU A 202 6.90 14.09 -19.16
N GLN A 203 7.84 14.55 -19.98
CA GLN A 203 9.28 14.50 -19.71
C GLN A 203 9.69 15.26 -18.45
N LYS A 204 8.92 16.27 -18.05
CA LYS A 204 9.22 17.05 -16.84
C LYS A 204 9.32 16.20 -15.59
N TYR A 205 8.46 15.18 -15.44
CA TYR A 205 8.44 14.30 -14.26
C TYR A 205 9.72 13.46 -14.14
N LEU A 206 10.18 12.89 -15.25
CA LEU A 206 11.49 12.21 -15.27
C LEU A 206 12.64 13.17 -14.94
N LYS A 207 12.63 14.39 -15.49
CA LYS A 207 13.66 15.40 -15.19
C LYS A 207 13.67 15.79 -13.72
N MET A 208 12.52 15.92 -13.06
CA MET A 208 12.43 16.22 -11.62
C MET A 208 13.09 15.12 -10.78
N LEU A 209 12.80 13.86 -11.06
CA LEU A 209 13.37 12.73 -10.32
C LEU A 209 14.87 12.55 -10.61
N THR A 210 15.28 12.54 -11.87
CA THR A 210 16.71 12.35 -12.25
C THR A 210 17.58 13.50 -11.78
N GLY A 211 17.07 14.74 -11.78
CA GLY A 211 17.77 15.91 -11.26
C GLY A 211 18.10 15.82 -9.75
N LYS A 212 17.30 15.04 -8.99
CA LYS A 212 17.56 14.79 -7.57
C LYS A 212 18.70 13.79 -7.36
N LEU A 213 18.83 12.77 -8.22
CA LEU A 213 19.93 11.80 -8.18
C LEU A 213 21.28 12.47 -8.39
N GLY A 214 21.40 13.39 -9.36
CA GLY A 214 22.65 14.07 -9.69
C GLY A 214 23.19 14.96 -8.55
N LYS A 215 22.31 15.56 -7.75
CA LYS A 215 22.72 16.43 -6.63
C LYS A 215 23.32 15.67 -5.43
N LYS A 216 22.99 14.41 -5.21
CA LYS A 216 23.59 13.59 -4.13
C LYS A 216 25.02 13.13 -4.45
N GLN A 217 25.33 12.90 -5.72
CA GLN A 217 26.69 12.52 -6.13
C GLN A 217 27.67 13.71 -6.06
N ALA A 218 27.19 14.93 -6.29
CA ALA A 218 28.00 16.13 -6.21
C ALA A 218 28.31 16.56 -4.75
N LYS A 219 27.53 16.15 -3.75
CA LYS A 219 27.77 16.44 -2.32
C LYS A 219 28.68 15.43 -1.62
N LYS A 220 29.06 14.33 -2.29
CA LYS A 220 29.97 13.30 -1.76
C LYS A 220 31.41 13.41 -2.32
N LYS A 221 31.68 14.43 -3.12
CA LYS A 221 33.01 14.85 -3.55
C LYS A 221 33.41 16.13 -2.81
#